data_e40903365d1706c35431173ff1875a41
#
_entry.id   e40903365d1706c35431173ff1875a41
#
_cell.length_a   1.000
_cell.length_b   1.000
_cell.length_c   1.000
_cell.angle_alpha   90.00
_cell.angle_beta   90.00
_cell.angle_gamma   90.00
#
_symmetry.space_group_name_H-M   'P 1'
#
loop_
_entity.id
_entity.type
_entity.pdbx_description
1 polymer ?
#
loop_
_entity_poly.entity_id
_entity_poly.type
_entity_poly.pdbx_seq_one_letter_code
_entity_poly.pdbx_strand_id
1 'polypeptide(L)'
;MMIATKRIAARTIAVCATGLFVHTFALATIPVQHWTQAGGAQVYLVESPAIAMVDVQIDFDAGSRRDPPGQAGLASMTAAMLEKGVREKDGAAALDENALGEAWADLGADFGAGASADRMSFSLRSLTDPALLDQAVALAARQIAEPAYPEAIWSRERQRLQAALKESYTRPGSVIGRAYSKAVYGQHPYGYEMTEATLENIGVADLVAAHAAGVVACRARISMVGAVTRAQADAMAARLLSRLPSAPCASLPPLPVIGEVEPLAQAQEKIIPFDSAQAHVLIGQPGFKRADPDYFPLTVGNYILGGGGFVSRLTHEVREKRGLTYGISSSFSPGLHAGSFTVGLQTRPDQTAQAVQIARQVVRDFVAGGPTEAELKAAKDNLIGGFALRIDSNRKLLGNLAGIAWNDLPLDYLDTWTQQVEKVTVADIKAAFARKLQPDKMVTVILGAAK
;
A
#
# COMPACT_ATOMS: atom_id res chain seq x y z
N MET A 1 -58.69 -63.84 55.58
CA MET A 1 -58.94 -62.43 55.79
C MET A 1 -57.71 -61.67 55.20
N MET A 2 -57.78 -61.29 53.90
CA MET A 2 -56.63 -60.71 53.18
C MET A 2 -56.88 -59.19 52.99
N ILE A 3 -55.97 -58.40 53.46
CA ILE A 3 -55.98 -56.99 53.30
C ILE A 3 -55.07 -56.63 52.12
N ALA A 4 -55.66 -56.07 51.06
CA ALA A 4 -54.94 -55.59 49.86
C ALA A 4 -54.42 -54.13 50.05
N THR A 5 -53.13 -53.93 49.97
CA THR A 5 -52.45 -52.65 49.98
C THR A 5 -52.29 -52.12 48.56
N LYS A 6 -52.96 -51.00 48.20
CA LYS A 6 -52.74 -50.28 46.97
C LYS A 6 -51.45 -49.42 47.02
N ARG A 7 -50.55 -49.69 46.09
CA ARG A 7 -49.38 -48.83 45.85
C ARG A 7 -49.75 -47.75 44.84
N ILE A 8 -49.59 -46.47 45.24
CA ILE A 8 -49.69 -45.27 44.39
C ILE A 8 -48.32 -45.01 43.79
N ALA A 9 -48.24 -45.10 42.48
CA ALA A 9 -47.03 -44.74 41.72
C ALA A 9 -47.00 -43.22 41.45
N ALA A 10 -46.09 -42.49 42.07
CA ALA A 10 -45.81 -41.11 41.72
C ALA A 10 -44.97 -41.05 40.42
N ARG A 11 -45.52 -40.41 39.38
CA ARG A 11 -44.76 -40.09 38.12
C ARG A 11 -44.06 -38.77 38.33
N THR A 12 -42.75 -38.78 38.44
CA THR A 12 -41.87 -37.60 38.41
C THR A 12 -41.69 -37.16 36.96
N ILE A 13 -42.21 -35.98 36.62
CA ILE A 13 -41.96 -35.36 35.29
C ILE A 13 -40.67 -34.58 35.44
N ALA A 14 -39.62 -35.07 34.76
CA ALA A 14 -38.36 -34.35 34.62
C ALA A 14 -38.50 -33.33 33.44
N VAL A 15 -38.55 -32.04 33.77
CA VAL A 15 -38.49 -30.95 32.81
C VAL A 15 -37.05 -30.70 32.46
N CYS A 16 -36.61 -31.17 31.26
CA CYS A 16 -35.32 -30.78 30.68
C CYS A 16 -35.41 -29.37 30.17
N ALA A 17 -34.87 -28.42 30.93
CA ALA A 17 -34.63 -27.06 30.45
C ALA A 17 -33.41 -27.07 29.52
N THR A 18 -33.63 -27.17 28.22
CA THR A 18 -32.59 -26.90 27.18
C THR A 18 -32.29 -25.43 27.18
N GLY A 19 -31.25 -25.02 27.93
CA GLY A 19 -30.66 -23.67 27.81
C GLY A 19 -30.05 -23.49 26.42
N LEU A 20 -30.68 -22.65 25.57
CA LEU A 20 -30.03 -22.11 24.37
C LEU A 20 -28.85 -21.23 24.82
N PHE A 21 -27.64 -21.75 24.80
CA PHE A 21 -26.42 -20.93 24.83
C PHE A 21 -26.33 -20.17 23.50
N VAL A 22 -26.81 -18.94 23.47
CA VAL A 22 -26.50 -17.99 22.42
C VAL A 22 -25.02 -17.64 22.59
N HIS A 23 -24.14 -18.30 21.82
CA HIS A 23 -22.77 -17.89 21.69
C HIS A 23 -22.76 -16.59 20.92
N THR A 24 -22.76 -15.47 21.60
CA THR A 24 -22.35 -14.20 21.02
C THR A 24 -20.87 -14.32 20.69
N PHE A 25 -20.54 -14.52 19.44
CA PHE A 25 -19.18 -14.31 18.96
C PHE A 25 -18.88 -12.82 19.18
N ALA A 26 -18.21 -12.51 20.27
CA ALA A 26 -17.57 -11.22 20.42
C ALA A 26 -16.50 -11.17 19.30
N LEU A 27 -16.75 -10.41 18.24
CA LEU A 27 -15.72 -10.03 17.31
C LEU A 27 -14.67 -9.31 18.16
N ALA A 28 -13.47 -9.92 18.24
CA ALA A 28 -12.36 -9.27 18.92
C ALA A 28 -12.07 -7.98 18.19
N THR A 29 -12.35 -6.85 18.82
CA THR A 29 -12.01 -5.54 18.30
C THR A 29 -10.49 -5.39 18.29
N ILE A 30 -9.95 -4.71 17.28
CA ILE A 30 -8.54 -4.33 17.19
C ILE A 30 -8.42 -2.91 17.76
N PRO A 31 -8.11 -2.73 19.05
CA PRO A 31 -8.11 -1.43 19.68
C PRO A 31 -6.93 -0.60 19.17
N VAL A 32 -7.18 0.26 18.19
CA VAL A 32 -6.20 1.24 17.74
C VAL A 32 -6.16 2.40 18.71
N GLN A 33 -5.03 2.59 19.38
CA GLN A 33 -4.76 3.75 20.20
C GLN A 33 -4.10 4.83 19.35
N HIS A 34 -4.53 6.09 19.53
CA HIS A 34 -3.96 7.23 18.81
C HIS A 34 -3.73 8.41 19.77
N TRP A 35 -2.64 9.11 19.58
CA TRP A 35 -2.32 10.37 20.28
C TRP A 35 -1.31 11.21 19.51
N THR A 36 -1.25 12.48 19.87
CA THR A 36 -0.25 13.43 19.36
C THR A 36 0.81 13.66 20.43
N GLN A 37 2.08 13.53 20.07
CA GLN A 37 3.19 13.91 20.97
C GLN A 37 3.31 15.44 21.08
N ALA A 38 3.94 15.91 22.14
CA ALA A 38 4.19 17.35 22.36
C ALA A 38 4.90 18.01 21.18
N GLY A 39 5.75 17.27 20.45
CA GLY A 39 6.43 17.70 19.23
C GLY A 39 5.55 17.76 17.98
N GLY A 40 4.30 17.32 18.02
CA GLY A 40 3.35 17.30 16.89
C GLY A 40 3.26 15.97 16.15
N ALA A 41 4.17 15.03 16.35
CA ALA A 41 4.11 13.71 15.73
C ALA A 41 2.85 12.94 16.13
N GLN A 42 2.22 12.28 15.16
CA GLN A 42 1.04 11.44 15.38
C GLN A 42 1.47 10.00 15.63
N VAL A 43 0.99 9.37 16.69
CA VAL A 43 1.34 7.98 17.05
C VAL A 43 0.08 7.12 17.05
N TYR A 44 0.18 5.97 16.41
CA TYR A 44 -0.87 4.95 16.32
C TYR A 44 -0.31 3.64 16.82
N LEU A 45 -1.01 2.96 17.74
CA LEU A 45 -0.56 1.73 18.37
C LEU A 45 -1.66 0.67 18.35
N VAL A 46 -1.27 -0.56 18.01
CA VAL A 46 -2.00 -1.78 18.35
C VAL A 46 -1.13 -2.64 19.23
N GLU A 47 -1.52 -2.83 20.50
CA GLU A 47 -0.83 -3.73 21.40
C GLU A 47 -1.08 -5.19 20.98
N SER A 48 -0.02 -5.94 20.72
CA SER A 48 -0.04 -7.35 20.30
C SER A 48 0.99 -8.15 21.09
N PRO A 49 0.66 -8.58 22.32
CA PRO A 49 1.63 -9.17 23.24
C PRO A 49 1.97 -10.65 22.95
N ALA A 50 1.35 -11.27 21.95
CA ALA A 50 1.52 -12.70 21.68
C ALA A 50 2.95 -13.10 21.30
N ILE A 51 3.73 -12.19 20.72
CA ILE A 51 5.13 -12.39 20.35
C ILE A 51 5.93 -11.22 20.91
N ALA A 52 7.06 -11.51 21.59
CA ALA A 52 7.92 -10.50 22.21
C ALA A 52 8.70 -9.68 21.15
N MET A 53 7.98 -9.03 20.23
CA MET A 53 8.50 -8.23 19.14
C MET A 53 7.66 -6.96 18.96
N VAL A 54 8.26 -5.94 18.37
CA VAL A 54 7.57 -4.74 17.91
C VAL A 54 7.96 -4.42 16.47
N ASP A 55 6.96 -4.09 15.68
CA ASP A 55 7.09 -3.55 14.34
C ASP A 55 6.68 -2.07 14.37
N VAL A 56 7.53 -1.21 13.80
CA VAL A 56 7.33 0.24 13.72
C VAL A 56 7.42 0.68 12.27
N GLN A 57 6.54 1.58 11.86
CA GLN A 57 6.65 2.32 10.60
C GLN A 57 6.49 3.81 10.88
N ILE A 58 7.41 4.61 10.33
CA ILE A 58 7.40 6.07 10.43
C ILE A 58 7.24 6.62 9.01
N ASP A 59 6.19 7.37 8.77
CA ASP A 59 5.87 7.95 7.47
C ASP A 59 5.98 9.47 7.48
N PHE A 60 6.61 10.01 6.43
CA PHE A 60 6.73 11.44 6.18
C PHE A 60 6.19 11.78 4.80
N ASP A 61 5.59 12.95 4.64
CA ASP A 61 5.14 13.48 3.35
C ASP A 61 6.34 13.97 2.51
N ALA A 62 7.14 12.99 2.06
CA ALA A 62 8.39 13.16 1.32
C ALA A 62 8.52 12.11 0.20
N GLY A 63 7.40 11.70 -0.40
CA GLY A 63 7.37 10.77 -1.52
C GLY A 63 7.75 11.39 -2.85
N SER A 64 7.89 10.55 -3.88
CA SER A 64 8.39 10.97 -5.20
C SER A 64 7.48 11.97 -5.94
N ARG A 65 6.22 12.16 -5.52
CA ARG A 65 5.38 13.25 -6.06
C ARG A 65 5.92 14.65 -5.72
N ARG A 66 6.88 14.73 -4.80
CA ARG A 66 7.57 15.97 -4.42
C ARG A 66 8.89 16.17 -5.15
N ASP A 67 9.31 15.20 -5.94
CA ASP A 67 10.53 15.33 -6.74
C ASP A 67 10.36 16.45 -7.78
N PRO A 68 11.35 17.30 -8.00
CA PRO A 68 11.37 18.18 -9.16
C PRO A 68 11.31 17.35 -10.45
N PRO A 69 10.62 17.81 -11.52
CA PRO A 69 10.50 17.04 -12.77
C PRO A 69 11.85 16.59 -13.35
N GLY A 70 12.88 17.44 -13.23
CA GLY A 70 14.24 17.13 -13.70
C GLY A 70 15.06 16.23 -12.77
N GLN A 71 14.55 15.89 -11.59
CA GLN A 71 15.20 15.08 -10.56
C GLN A 71 14.28 13.92 -10.12
N ALA A 72 13.43 13.42 -11.01
CA ALA A 72 12.60 12.25 -10.71
C ALA A 72 13.46 11.07 -10.23
N GLY A 73 13.15 10.53 -9.07
CA GLY A 73 13.94 9.53 -8.35
C GLY A 73 14.63 10.08 -7.10
N LEU A 74 14.59 11.41 -6.86
CA LEU A 74 15.25 12.04 -5.71
C LEU A 74 14.79 11.45 -4.38
N ALA A 75 13.49 11.33 -4.12
CA ALA A 75 12.97 10.74 -2.89
C ALA A 75 13.41 9.28 -2.70
N SER A 76 13.38 8.49 -3.78
CA SER A 76 13.80 7.08 -3.74
C SER A 76 15.29 6.95 -3.43
N MET A 77 16.12 7.80 -4.03
CA MET A 77 17.56 7.79 -3.79
C MET A 77 17.91 8.34 -2.41
N THR A 78 17.22 9.37 -1.96
CA THR A 78 17.37 9.87 -0.59
C THR A 78 17.12 8.76 0.42
N ALA A 79 16.03 8.00 0.26
CA ALA A 79 15.71 6.88 1.14
C ALA A 79 16.76 5.76 1.05
N ALA A 80 17.15 5.34 -0.16
CA ALA A 80 18.14 4.27 -0.35
C ALA A 80 19.51 4.59 0.24
N MET A 81 19.92 5.85 0.18
CA MET A 81 21.21 6.28 0.72
C MET A 81 21.24 6.40 2.24
N LEU A 82 20.09 6.38 2.94
CA LEU A 82 20.03 6.32 4.41
C LEU A 82 20.65 5.04 5.00
N GLU A 83 20.70 3.97 4.21
CA GLU A 83 21.30 2.71 4.61
C GLU A 83 22.83 2.64 4.33
N LYS A 84 23.41 3.72 3.84
CA LYS A 84 24.82 3.77 3.39
C LYS A 84 25.77 4.39 4.44
N GLY A 85 25.34 4.48 5.67
CA GLY A 85 26.09 4.92 6.80
C GLY A 85 25.49 6.12 7.53
N VAL A 86 26.00 6.35 8.73
CA VAL A 86 25.66 7.50 9.59
C VAL A 86 26.90 8.30 9.91
N ARG A 87 26.77 9.63 9.96
CA ARG A 87 27.87 10.53 10.26
C ARG A 87 28.20 10.53 11.76
N GLU A 88 29.41 10.97 12.09
CA GLU A 88 29.78 11.31 13.44
C GLU A 88 28.94 12.52 13.92
N LYS A 89 28.39 12.42 15.12
CA LYS A 89 27.68 13.53 15.77
C LYS A 89 27.55 13.28 17.28
N ASP A 90 27.68 14.35 18.06
CA ASP A 90 27.50 14.38 19.52
C ASP A 90 28.33 13.29 20.24
N GLY A 91 29.58 13.05 19.79
CA GLY A 91 30.51 12.07 20.36
C GLY A 91 30.23 10.62 19.95
N ALA A 92 29.19 10.34 19.17
CA ALA A 92 28.93 9.02 18.59
C ALA A 92 29.71 8.89 17.26
N ALA A 93 30.56 7.86 17.14
CA ALA A 93 31.40 7.62 15.97
C ALA A 93 30.56 7.41 14.70
N ALA A 94 31.09 7.80 13.55
CA ALA A 94 30.51 7.46 12.25
C ALA A 94 30.48 5.94 12.06
N LEU A 95 29.44 5.44 11.35
CA LEU A 95 29.37 4.08 10.88
C LEU A 95 29.26 4.09 9.35
N ASP A 96 30.10 3.35 8.66
CA ASP A 96 29.95 3.11 7.23
C ASP A 96 28.84 2.06 6.95
N GLU A 97 28.63 1.73 5.68
CA GLU A 97 27.60 0.77 5.25
C GLU A 97 27.78 -0.61 5.91
N ASN A 98 29.03 -1.09 6.05
CA ASN A 98 29.31 -2.41 6.63
C ASN A 98 29.13 -2.41 8.15
N ALA A 99 29.73 -1.44 8.85
CA ALA A 99 29.58 -1.30 10.29
C ALA A 99 28.13 -1.08 10.71
N LEU A 100 27.34 -0.37 9.89
CA LEU A 100 25.92 -0.19 10.12
C LEU A 100 25.15 -1.53 9.96
N GLY A 101 25.48 -2.31 8.92
CA GLY A 101 24.91 -3.64 8.71
C GLY A 101 25.24 -4.62 9.83
N GLU A 102 26.50 -4.62 10.31
CA GLU A 102 26.94 -5.43 11.46
C GLU A 102 26.17 -5.03 12.72
N ALA A 103 26.05 -3.73 13.00
CA ALA A 103 25.33 -3.24 14.18
C ALA A 103 23.86 -3.69 14.19
N TRP A 104 23.17 -3.71 13.05
CA TRP A 104 21.80 -4.23 12.95
C TRP A 104 21.76 -5.74 13.15
N ALA A 105 22.70 -6.49 12.58
CA ALA A 105 22.81 -7.93 12.72
C ALA A 105 23.03 -8.34 14.20
N ASP A 106 23.92 -7.65 14.91
CA ASP A 106 24.23 -7.90 16.32
C ASP A 106 23.02 -7.67 17.23
N LEU A 107 22.13 -6.75 16.86
CA LEU A 107 20.89 -6.48 17.58
C LEU A 107 19.76 -7.47 17.25
N GLY A 108 19.93 -8.32 16.23
CA GLY A 108 18.84 -9.16 15.70
C GLY A 108 17.62 -8.34 15.28
N ALA A 109 17.84 -7.12 14.85
CA ALA A 109 16.83 -6.16 14.45
C ALA A 109 16.95 -5.86 12.94
N ASP A 110 15.85 -5.39 12.36
CA ASP A 110 15.78 -5.01 10.94
C ASP A 110 15.31 -3.57 10.81
N PHE A 111 16.06 -2.77 10.06
CA PHE A 111 15.72 -1.39 9.76
C PHE A 111 15.82 -1.14 8.26
N GLY A 112 14.86 -0.41 7.71
CA GLY A 112 14.86 -0.07 6.30
C GLY A 112 14.21 1.28 6.04
N ALA A 113 14.58 1.89 4.90
CA ALA A 113 13.98 3.11 4.41
C ALA A 113 13.55 2.97 2.95
N GLY A 114 12.45 3.59 2.57
CA GLY A 114 11.95 3.57 1.21
C GLY A 114 11.06 4.76 0.89
N ALA A 115 10.87 5.03 -0.40
CA ALA A 115 9.92 6.05 -0.84
C ALA A 115 8.91 5.46 -1.81
N SER A 116 7.65 5.87 -1.63
CA SER A 116 6.56 5.65 -2.58
C SER A 116 6.20 6.98 -3.27
N ALA A 117 5.14 6.99 -4.06
CA ALA A 117 4.66 8.23 -4.64
C ALA A 117 4.32 9.28 -3.57
N ASP A 118 3.68 8.88 -2.47
CA ASP A 118 3.14 9.82 -1.49
C ASP A 118 4.02 10.03 -0.26
N ARG A 119 4.83 9.06 0.11
CA ARG A 119 5.55 9.10 1.39
C ARG A 119 6.95 8.49 1.31
N MET A 120 7.83 8.98 2.17
CA MET A 120 9.05 8.32 2.58
C MET A 120 8.75 7.60 3.89
N SER A 121 9.10 6.32 3.97
CA SER A 121 8.79 5.45 5.09
C SER A 121 10.05 4.83 5.66
N PHE A 122 10.11 4.76 6.98
CA PHE A 122 11.14 4.03 7.73
C PHE A 122 10.46 2.87 8.45
N SER A 123 11.08 1.72 8.46
CA SER A 123 10.60 0.53 9.18
C SER A 123 11.64 0.07 10.19
N LEU A 124 11.19 -0.33 11.37
CA LEU A 124 12.00 -0.98 12.39
C LEU A 124 11.26 -2.22 12.88
N ARG A 125 11.94 -3.35 12.91
CA ARG A 125 11.50 -4.57 13.61
C ARG A 125 12.53 -4.97 14.63
N SER A 126 12.13 -5.18 15.87
CA SER A 126 13.01 -5.58 16.97
C SER A 126 12.31 -6.51 17.94
N LEU A 127 13.10 -7.29 18.68
CA LEU A 127 12.66 -7.92 19.91
C LEU A 127 12.33 -6.85 20.95
N THR A 128 11.45 -7.18 21.91
CA THR A 128 11.10 -6.28 23.02
C THR A 128 11.95 -6.50 24.28
N ASP A 129 13.08 -7.24 24.16
CA ASP A 129 14.09 -7.24 25.22
C ASP A 129 14.55 -5.80 25.47
N PRO A 130 14.52 -5.29 26.72
CA PRO A 130 14.75 -3.88 26.99
C PRO A 130 16.11 -3.37 26.51
N ALA A 131 17.17 -4.18 26.63
CA ALA A 131 18.53 -3.76 26.25
C ALA A 131 18.71 -3.72 24.72
N LEU A 132 18.18 -4.74 24.02
CA LEU A 132 18.23 -4.81 22.55
C LEU A 132 17.36 -3.74 21.92
N LEU A 133 16.12 -3.57 22.40
CA LEU A 133 15.18 -2.57 21.90
C LEU A 133 15.71 -1.16 22.08
N ASP A 134 16.31 -0.87 23.24
CA ASP A 134 16.89 0.44 23.53
C ASP A 134 18.01 0.81 22.53
N GLN A 135 18.89 -0.15 22.24
CA GLN A 135 19.98 0.03 21.28
C GLN A 135 19.45 0.12 19.85
N ALA A 136 18.47 -0.71 19.47
CA ALA A 136 17.85 -0.67 18.14
C ALA A 136 17.17 0.69 17.88
N VAL A 137 16.41 1.20 18.86
CA VAL A 137 15.76 2.52 18.77
C VAL A 137 16.79 3.65 18.68
N ALA A 138 17.90 3.56 19.44
CA ALA A 138 18.99 4.55 19.38
C ALA A 138 19.68 4.55 18.02
N LEU A 139 19.95 3.38 17.45
CA LEU A 139 20.56 3.25 16.12
C LEU A 139 19.61 3.74 15.02
N ALA A 140 18.33 3.39 15.10
CA ALA A 140 17.30 3.89 14.18
C ALA A 140 17.19 5.43 14.23
N ALA A 141 17.17 6.02 15.43
CA ALA A 141 17.13 7.48 15.59
C ALA A 141 18.34 8.18 14.92
N ARG A 142 19.54 7.58 15.03
CA ARG A 142 20.73 8.08 14.31
C ARG A 142 20.56 7.97 12.81
N GLN A 143 20.14 6.82 12.33
CA GLN A 143 20.01 6.56 10.89
C GLN A 143 18.92 7.43 10.24
N ILE A 144 17.84 7.71 10.97
CA ILE A 144 16.78 8.63 10.52
C ILE A 144 17.31 10.07 10.45
N ALA A 145 18.13 10.53 11.42
CA ALA A 145 18.47 11.94 11.57
C ALA A 145 19.85 12.32 11.04
N GLU A 146 20.77 11.38 10.92
CA GLU A 146 22.20 11.64 10.70
C GLU A 146 22.80 10.82 9.55
N PRO A 147 22.08 10.66 8.41
CA PRO A 147 22.67 9.93 7.29
C PRO A 147 23.94 10.60 6.78
N ALA A 148 24.92 9.80 6.39
CA ALA A 148 26.23 10.29 5.96
C ALA A 148 26.23 10.76 4.51
N TYR A 149 25.41 10.16 3.62
CA TYR A 149 25.39 10.41 2.18
C TYR A 149 26.81 10.48 1.55
N PRO A 150 27.66 9.42 1.65
CA PRO A 150 29.02 9.47 1.15
C PRO A 150 29.04 9.64 -0.37
N GLU A 151 29.78 10.63 -0.89
CA GLU A 151 29.84 10.93 -2.32
C GLU A 151 30.33 9.73 -3.16
N ALA A 152 31.33 8.99 -2.69
CA ALA A 152 31.85 7.82 -3.37
C ALA A 152 30.79 6.70 -3.49
N ILE A 153 29.99 6.51 -2.44
CA ILE A 153 28.90 5.53 -2.42
C ILE A 153 27.77 6.00 -3.33
N TRP A 154 27.39 7.29 -3.27
CA TRP A 154 26.38 7.85 -4.18
C TRP A 154 26.80 7.66 -5.65
N SER A 155 28.05 7.96 -5.98
CA SER A 155 28.56 7.76 -7.35
C SER A 155 28.46 6.31 -7.80
N ARG A 156 28.81 5.35 -6.93
CA ARG A 156 28.66 3.90 -7.19
C ARG A 156 27.20 3.50 -7.40
N GLU A 157 26.31 3.91 -6.50
CA GLU A 157 24.89 3.56 -6.57
C GLU A 157 24.21 4.18 -7.80
N ARG A 158 24.55 5.43 -8.13
CA ARG A 158 24.07 6.09 -9.36
C ARG A 158 24.46 5.31 -10.61
N GLN A 159 25.74 4.91 -10.73
CA GLN A 159 26.20 4.12 -11.88
C GLN A 159 25.49 2.76 -11.95
N ARG A 160 25.34 2.07 -10.82
CA ARG A 160 24.61 0.81 -10.73
C ARG A 160 23.17 0.96 -11.21
N LEU A 161 22.51 2.04 -10.78
CA LEU A 161 21.13 2.31 -11.11
C LEU A 161 20.95 2.72 -12.58
N GLN A 162 21.88 3.50 -13.15
CA GLN A 162 21.89 3.82 -14.58
C GLN A 162 22.02 2.54 -15.44
N ALA A 163 22.89 1.62 -15.04
CA ALA A 163 23.00 0.32 -15.71
C ALA A 163 21.69 -0.49 -15.61
N ALA A 164 21.06 -0.53 -14.43
CA ALA A 164 19.79 -1.21 -14.24
C ALA A 164 18.64 -0.56 -15.03
N LEU A 165 18.64 0.76 -15.18
CA LEU A 165 17.68 1.47 -16.03
C LEU A 165 17.86 1.09 -17.50
N LYS A 166 19.10 1.06 -18.02
CA LYS A 166 19.41 0.61 -19.39
C LYS A 166 18.91 -0.80 -19.64
N GLU A 167 19.18 -1.71 -18.71
CA GLU A 167 18.64 -3.07 -18.79
C GLU A 167 17.11 -3.08 -18.78
N SER A 168 16.48 -2.24 -17.95
CA SER A 168 15.02 -2.17 -17.87
C SER A 168 14.34 -1.77 -19.19
N TYR A 169 15.05 -1.05 -20.08
CA TYR A 169 14.53 -0.70 -21.42
C TYR A 169 14.46 -1.90 -22.37
N THR A 170 15.09 -3.03 -22.04
CA THR A 170 14.98 -4.28 -22.78
C THR A 170 13.86 -5.19 -22.27
N ARG A 171 13.19 -4.82 -21.18
CA ARG A 171 12.13 -5.62 -20.56
C ARG A 171 10.75 -5.09 -20.99
N PRO A 172 9.93 -5.93 -21.66
CA PRO A 172 8.61 -5.52 -22.17
C PRO A 172 7.73 -4.83 -21.11
N GLY A 173 7.61 -5.45 -19.91
CA GLY A 173 6.82 -4.92 -18.81
C GLY A 173 7.25 -3.53 -18.33
N SER A 174 8.56 -3.26 -18.31
CA SER A 174 9.09 -1.95 -17.93
C SER A 174 8.80 -0.89 -19.00
N VAL A 175 8.98 -1.24 -20.28
CA VAL A 175 8.74 -0.32 -21.39
C VAL A 175 7.27 0.08 -21.48
N ILE A 176 6.36 -0.92 -21.44
CA ILE A 176 4.92 -0.63 -21.51
C ILE A 176 4.42 0.11 -20.28
N GLY A 177 4.91 -0.25 -19.06
CA GLY A 177 4.52 0.41 -17.81
C GLY A 177 4.85 1.89 -17.81
N ARG A 178 6.04 2.28 -18.25
CA ARG A 178 6.44 3.69 -18.39
C ARG A 178 5.57 4.43 -19.39
N ALA A 179 5.38 3.86 -20.57
CA ALA A 179 4.56 4.48 -21.61
C ALA A 179 3.11 4.69 -21.13
N TYR A 180 2.58 3.73 -20.38
CA TYR A 180 1.25 3.77 -19.80
C TYR A 180 1.15 4.83 -18.68
N SER A 181 2.08 4.83 -17.72
CA SER A 181 2.11 5.80 -16.64
C SER A 181 2.14 7.24 -17.17
N LYS A 182 3.01 7.52 -18.14
CA LYS A 182 3.08 8.84 -18.80
C LYS A 182 1.77 9.21 -19.50
N ALA A 183 1.11 8.26 -20.15
CA ALA A 183 -0.15 8.52 -20.85
C ALA A 183 -1.33 8.75 -19.89
N VAL A 184 -1.35 8.04 -18.74
CA VAL A 184 -2.42 8.18 -17.73
C VAL A 184 -2.26 9.46 -16.91
N TYR A 185 -1.04 9.78 -16.47
CA TYR A 185 -0.82 10.87 -15.51
C TYR A 185 -0.39 12.20 -16.15
N GLY A 186 0.01 12.18 -17.43
CA GLY A 186 0.41 13.40 -18.15
C GLY A 186 1.56 14.13 -17.47
N GLN A 187 1.29 15.32 -16.96
CA GLN A 187 2.27 16.16 -16.25
C GLN A 187 2.20 16.01 -14.71
N HIS A 188 1.26 15.22 -14.20
CA HIS A 188 1.15 15.01 -12.78
C HIS A 188 2.37 14.21 -12.25
N PRO A 189 2.92 14.55 -11.06
CA PRO A 189 4.11 13.88 -10.49
C PRO A 189 4.00 12.35 -10.32
N TYR A 190 2.80 11.79 -10.23
CA TYR A 190 2.62 10.32 -10.23
C TYR A 190 3.11 9.65 -11.52
N GLY A 191 3.22 10.40 -12.62
CA GLY A 191 3.75 9.94 -13.89
C GLY A 191 5.22 10.28 -14.12
N TYR A 192 5.90 10.92 -13.17
CA TYR A 192 7.32 11.22 -13.32
C TYR A 192 8.15 9.92 -13.32
N GLU A 193 9.08 9.88 -14.23
CA GLU A 193 9.90 8.70 -14.49
C GLU A 193 11.35 8.98 -14.14
N MET A 194 11.94 8.11 -13.33
CA MET A 194 13.39 8.09 -13.12
C MET A 194 14.07 7.67 -14.42
N THR A 195 14.99 8.48 -14.90
CA THR A 195 15.81 8.24 -16.11
C THR A 195 17.28 8.44 -15.81
N GLU A 196 18.16 8.07 -16.74
CA GLU A 196 19.58 8.38 -16.61
C GLU A 196 19.81 9.88 -16.45
N ALA A 197 19.11 10.71 -17.25
CA ALA A 197 19.23 12.16 -17.19
C ALA A 197 18.75 12.75 -15.86
N THR A 198 17.62 12.26 -15.30
CA THR A 198 17.17 12.75 -13.98
C THR A 198 18.11 12.35 -12.86
N LEU A 199 18.74 11.16 -12.95
CA LEU A 199 19.76 10.71 -11.99
C LEU A 199 21.08 11.51 -12.09
N GLU A 200 21.46 11.96 -13.28
CA GLU A 200 22.62 12.82 -13.46
C GLU A 200 22.43 14.20 -12.79
N ASN A 201 21.20 14.67 -12.75
CA ASN A 201 20.84 15.94 -12.10
C ASN A 201 20.73 15.85 -10.56
N ILE A 202 20.92 14.67 -9.96
CA ILE A 202 20.88 14.48 -8.51
C ILE A 202 22.30 14.39 -7.97
N GLY A 203 22.66 15.33 -7.11
CA GLY A 203 23.90 15.32 -6.32
C GLY A 203 23.64 15.03 -4.85
N VAL A 204 24.71 14.81 -4.08
CA VAL A 204 24.59 14.61 -2.62
C VAL A 204 23.94 15.79 -1.92
N ALA A 205 24.18 17.01 -2.40
CA ALA A 205 23.54 18.21 -1.85
C ALA A 205 22.00 18.16 -1.98
N ASP A 206 21.49 17.61 -3.09
CA ASP A 206 20.05 17.45 -3.31
C ASP A 206 19.45 16.39 -2.37
N LEU A 207 20.17 15.27 -2.15
CA LEU A 207 19.77 14.23 -1.20
C LEU A 207 19.66 14.79 0.23
N VAL A 208 20.67 15.55 0.65
CA VAL A 208 20.70 16.22 1.97
C VAL A 208 19.54 17.21 2.10
N ALA A 209 19.31 18.03 1.07
CA ALA A 209 18.24 19.02 1.05
C ALA A 209 16.86 18.38 1.09
N ALA A 210 16.63 17.32 0.28
CA ALA A 210 15.38 16.58 0.24
C ALA A 210 15.08 15.91 1.59
N HIS A 211 16.09 15.30 2.20
CA HIS A 211 15.98 14.71 3.53
C HIS A 211 15.61 15.78 4.59
N ALA A 212 16.34 16.87 4.65
CA ALA A 212 16.11 17.93 5.62
C ALA A 212 14.74 18.60 5.48
N ALA A 213 14.24 18.75 4.25
CA ALA A 213 12.92 19.31 3.98
C ALA A 213 11.78 18.34 4.26
N GLY A 214 11.99 17.05 4.01
CA GLY A 214 10.95 16.00 4.08
C GLY A 214 10.85 15.32 5.43
N VAL A 215 11.98 15.00 6.07
CA VAL A 215 12.03 14.23 7.32
C VAL A 215 12.04 15.18 8.53
N VAL A 216 10.84 15.60 8.92
CA VAL A 216 10.64 16.60 9.97
C VAL A 216 9.81 16.01 11.11
N ALA A 217 10.35 16.02 12.33
CA ALA A 217 9.78 15.34 13.49
C ALA A 217 8.28 15.61 13.71
N CYS A 218 7.86 16.87 13.66
CA CYS A 218 6.48 17.24 13.93
C CYS A 218 5.47 16.79 12.84
N ARG A 219 5.95 16.36 11.66
CA ARG A 219 5.11 15.85 10.54
C ARG A 219 5.10 14.33 10.48
N ALA A 220 5.80 13.65 11.40
CA ALA A 220 5.86 12.20 11.44
C ALA A 220 4.51 11.57 11.78
N ARG A 221 4.16 10.50 11.08
CA ARG A 221 3.08 9.57 11.44
C ARG A 221 3.73 8.24 11.78
N ILE A 222 3.62 7.83 13.05
CA ILE A 222 4.28 6.64 13.57
C ILE A 222 3.22 5.59 13.85
N SER A 223 3.35 4.44 13.22
CA SER A 223 2.50 3.27 13.43
C SER A 223 3.30 2.19 14.12
N MET A 224 2.76 1.58 15.18
CA MET A 224 3.41 0.52 15.95
C MET A 224 2.46 -0.64 16.19
N VAL A 225 2.97 -1.86 16.04
CA VAL A 225 2.25 -3.10 16.38
C VAL A 225 3.20 -4.02 17.12
N GLY A 226 2.84 -4.48 18.30
CA GLY A 226 3.69 -5.43 19.02
C GLY A 226 3.47 -5.48 20.51
N ALA A 227 4.40 -6.16 21.20
CA ALA A 227 4.38 -6.36 22.64
C ALA A 227 4.96 -5.16 23.41
N VAL A 228 4.38 -3.99 23.17
CA VAL A 228 4.71 -2.74 23.85
C VAL A 228 3.45 -2.06 24.34
N THR A 229 3.50 -1.48 25.53
CA THR A 229 2.41 -0.67 26.10
C THR A 229 2.42 0.73 25.50
N ARG A 230 1.30 1.47 25.67
CA ARG A 230 1.20 2.87 25.25
C ARG A 230 2.36 3.73 25.77
N ALA A 231 2.73 3.59 27.05
CA ALA A 231 3.81 4.37 27.65
C ALA A 231 5.18 4.06 27.00
N GLN A 232 5.44 2.78 26.71
CA GLN A 232 6.67 2.37 26.03
C GLN A 232 6.67 2.85 24.57
N ALA A 233 5.54 2.77 23.86
CA ALA A 233 5.41 3.26 22.50
C ALA A 233 5.60 4.78 22.41
N ASP A 234 5.08 5.55 23.38
CA ASP A 234 5.26 7.00 23.43
C ASP A 234 6.73 7.38 23.66
N ALA A 235 7.40 6.73 24.62
CA ALA A 235 8.83 6.93 24.87
C ALA A 235 9.69 6.53 23.65
N MET A 236 9.35 5.42 22.98
CA MET A 236 10.02 4.96 21.77
C MET A 236 9.85 5.96 20.63
N ALA A 237 8.64 6.46 20.39
CA ALA A 237 8.37 7.46 19.36
C ALA A 237 9.16 8.75 19.61
N ALA A 238 9.16 9.24 20.86
CA ALA A 238 9.95 10.40 21.24
C ALA A 238 11.45 10.19 20.97
N ARG A 239 11.98 9.01 21.28
CA ARG A 239 13.40 8.70 21.09
C ARG A 239 13.77 8.53 19.62
N LEU A 240 12.93 7.88 18.80
CA LEU A 240 13.14 7.75 17.35
C LEU A 240 13.26 9.09 16.65
N LEU A 241 12.54 10.11 17.13
CA LEU A 241 12.56 11.45 16.55
C LEU A 241 13.51 12.42 17.25
N SER A 242 14.13 12.04 18.40
CA SER A 242 14.87 12.94 19.29
C SER A 242 16.08 13.63 18.65
N ARG A 243 16.64 13.04 17.60
CA ARG A 243 17.84 13.56 16.92
C ARG A 243 17.50 14.42 15.71
N LEU A 244 16.23 14.47 15.29
CA LEU A 244 15.73 15.40 14.26
C LEU A 244 15.61 16.81 14.84
N PRO A 245 15.74 17.85 14.00
CA PRO A 245 15.53 19.22 14.45
C PRO A 245 14.17 19.41 15.10
N SER A 246 14.14 19.97 16.30
CA SER A 246 12.92 20.28 17.05
C SER A 246 12.42 21.68 16.68
N ALA A 247 11.56 21.76 15.69
CA ALA A 247 10.85 23.00 15.36
C ALA A 247 9.33 22.77 15.49
N PRO A 248 8.59 23.72 16.08
CA PRO A 248 7.13 23.63 16.06
C PRO A 248 6.61 23.61 14.61
N CYS A 249 5.67 22.72 14.30
CA CYS A 249 5.12 22.63 12.93
C CYS A 249 4.54 23.95 12.42
N ALA A 250 3.97 24.74 13.31
CA ALA A 250 3.43 26.07 12.97
C ALA A 250 4.50 27.09 12.50
N SER A 251 5.77 26.88 12.83
CA SER A 251 6.88 27.72 12.37
C SER A 251 7.47 27.28 11.04
N LEU A 252 7.09 26.13 10.55
CA LEU A 252 7.59 25.58 9.28
C LEU A 252 6.75 26.07 8.11
N PRO A 253 7.35 26.34 6.95
CA PRO A 253 6.59 26.66 5.75
C PRO A 253 5.67 25.48 5.40
N PRO A 254 4.45 25.77 4.87
CA PRO A 254 3.58 24.72 4.37
C PRO A 254 4.27 23.97 3.22
N LEU A 255 3.99 22.68 3.14
CA LEU A 255 4.46 21.90 1.99
C LEU A 255 3.79 22.40 0.70
N PRO A 256 4.51 22.46 -0.43
CA PRO A 256 3.93 22.84 -1.70
C PRO A 256 2.70 21.99 -2.04
N VAL A 257 1.63 22.63 -2.50
CA VAL A 257 0.42 21.93 -2.93
C VAL A 257 0.70 21.22 -4.25
N ILE A 258 0.39 19.93 -4.29
CA ILE A 258 0.40 19.14 -5.52
C ILE A 258 -1.02 19.20 -6.10
N GLY A 259 -1.14 19.52 -7.39
CA GLY A 259 -2.42 19.53 -8.09
C GLY A 259 -3.04 18.12 -8.20
N GLU A 260 -4.29 18.07 -8.62
CA GLU A 260 -4.96 16.77 -8.83
C GLU A 260 -4.56 16.17 -10.19
N VAL A 261 -4.72 14.85 -10.30
CA VAL A 261 -4.57 14.16 -11.59
C VAL A 261 -5.74 14.56 -12.51
N GLU A 262 -5.42 15.11 -13.67
CA GLU A 262 -6.44 15.52 -14.63
C GLU A 262 -7.10 14.31 -15.31
N PRO A 263 -8.42 14.32 -15.50
CA PRO A 263 -9.11 13.30 -16.28
C PRO A 263 -8.63 13.29 -17.74
N LEU A 264 -8.65 12.13 -18.38
CA LEU A 264 -8.33 12.01 -19.79
C LEU A 264 -9.40 12.72 -20.65
N ALA A 265 -8.96 13.59 -21.54
CA ALA A 265 -9.88 14.32 -22.45
C ALA A 265 -10.48 13.38 -23.53
N GLN A 266 -9.68 12.43 -24.03
CA GLN A 266 -10.05 11.52 -25.12
C GLN A 266 -9.28 10.21 -25.00
N ALA A 267 -9.77 9.17 -25.69
CA ALA A 267 -9.05 7.91 -25.83
C ALA A 267 -7.72 8.10 -26.57
N GLN A 268 -6.73 7.36 -26.15
CA GLN A 268 -5.42 7.29 -26.79
C GLN A 268 -5.02 5.85 -26.99
N GLU A 269 -4.50 5.53 -28.17
CA GLU A 269 -3.90 4.23 -28.43
C GLU A 269 -2.43 4.42 -28.82
N LYS A 270 -1.55 3.71 -28.15
CA LYS A 270 -0.11 3.72 -28.43
C LYS A 270 0.39 2.32 -28.66
N ILE A 271 0.88 2.07 -29.87
CA ILE A 271 1.50 0.82 -30.26
C ILE A 271 3.01 1.00 -30.22
N ILE A 272 3.71 0.14 -29.49
CA ILE A 272 5.16 0.16 -29.34
C ILE A 272 5.70 -1.09 -30.01
N PRO A 273 6.45 -0.95 -31.14
CA PRO A 273 7.16 -2.08 -31.74
C PRO A 273 8.17 -2.65 -30.75
N PHE A 274 8.13 -3.95 -30.53
CA PHE A 274 9.05 -4.64 -29.61
C PHE A 274 9.15 -6.10 -30.02
N ASP A 275 10.36 -6.64 -30.01
CA ASP A 275 10.58 -8.06 -30.26
C ASP A 275 10.29 -8.86 -28.99
N SER A 276 9.11 -9.45 -28.94
CA SER A 276 8.62 -10.22 -27.80
C SER A 276 7.73 -11.37 -28.27
N ALA A 277 7.86 -12.52 -27.63
CA ALA A 277 7.00 -13.69 -27.91
C ALA A 277 5.52 -13.43 -27.56
N GLN A 278 5.24 -12.45 -26.73
CA GLN A 278 3.89 -12.05 -26.33
C GLN A 278 3.70 -10.54 -26.50
N ALA A 279 2.51 -10.15 -26.91
CA ALA A 279 2.07 -8.78 -26.82
C ALA A 279 1.63 -8.47 -25.38
N HIS A 280 2.07 -7.34 -24.86
CA HIS A 280 1.66 -6.79 -23.58
C HIS A 280 0.65 -5.67 -23.82
N VAL A 281 -0.40 -5.62 -23.02
CA VAL A 281 -1.46 -4.62 -23.14
C VAL A 281 -1.79 -4.04 -21.78
N LEU A 282 -1.84 -2.71 -21.71
CA LEU A 282 -2.37 -1.96 -20.57
C LEU A 282 -3.48 -1.03 -21.06
N ILE A 283 -4.66 -1.12 -20.41
CA ILE A 283 -5.81 -0.26 -20.71
C ILE A 283 -6.22 0.43 -19.42
N GLY A 284 -6.45 1.73 -19.42
CA GLY A 284 -6.94 2.40 -18.22
C GLY A 284 -6.94 3.92 -18.28
N GLN A 285 -7.10 4.51 -17.11
CA GLN A 285 -7.28 5.95 -16.90
C GLN A 285 -6.94 6.32 -15.45
N PRO A 286 -6.88 7.61 -15.06
CA PRO A 286 -6.96 8.01 -13.65
C PRO A 286 -8.23 7.45 -13.01
N GLY A 287 -8.11 6.91 -11.81
CA GLY A 287 -9.19 6.28 -11.05
C GLY A 287 -9.75 7.23 -9.98
N PHE A 288 -9.40 6.98 -8.71
CA PHE A 288 -9.92 7.75 -7.56
C PHE A 288 -8.88 7.83 -6.43
N LYS A 289 -9.13 8.74 -5.46
CA LYS A 289 -8.30 8.91 -4.25
C LYS A 289 -8.65 7.88 -3.18
N ARG A 290 -7.72 7.58 -2.29
CA ARG A 290 -7.97 6.65 -1.18
C ARG A 290 -9.11 7.10 -0.27
N ALA A 291 -9.28 8.41 -0.08
CA ALA A 291 -10.34 8.99 0.74
C ALA A 291 -11.71 9.14 0.02
N ASP A 292 -11.84 8.62 -1.19
CA ASP A 292 -13.09 8.72 -1.97
C ASP A 292 -14.22 7.91 -1.31
N PRO A 293 -15.43 8.45 -1.17
CA PRO A 293 -16.56 7.74 -0.58
C PRO A 293 -16.98 6.49 -1.36
N ASP A 294 -16.66 6.42 -2.66
CA ASP A 294 -16.92 5.27 -3.51
C ASP A 294 -15.89 4.13 -3.33
N TYR A 295 -14.96 4.23 -2.36
CA TYR A 295 -13.88 3.25 -2.15
C TYR A 295 -14.40 1.80 -2.04
N PHE A 296 -15.40 1.55 -1.21
CA PHE A 296 -15.93 0.18 -1.00
C PHE A 296 -16.68 -0.34 -2.22
N PRO A 297 -17.63 0.40 -2.84
CA PRO A 297 -18.25 -0.01 -4.10
C PRO A 297 -17.23 -0.30 -5.21
N LEU A 298 -16.19 0.55 -5.36
CA LEU A 298 -15.15 0.34 -6.37
C LEU A 298 -14.25 -0.85 -6.04
N THR A 299 -13.94 -1.09 -4.77
CA THR A 299 -13.16 -2.26 -4.32
C THR A 299 -13.89 -3.57 -4.60
N VAL A 300 -15.16 -3.67 -4.18
CA VAL A 300 -16.00 -4.86 -4.40
C VAL A 300 -16.27 -5.06 -5.88
N GLY A 301 -16.61 -3.99 -6.61
CA GLY A 301 -16.86 -4.05 -8.05
C GLY A 301 -15.62 -4.47 -8.83
N ASN A 302 -14.42 -3.97 -8.47
CA ASN A 302 -13.19 -4.39 -9.12
C ASN A 302 -12.85 -5.87 -8.85
N TYR A 303 -13.16 -6.38 -7.65
CA TYR A 303 -13.02 -7.81 -7.37
C TYR A 303 -13.81 -8.65 -8.39
N ILE A 304 -15.04 -8.24 -8.70
CA ILE A 304 -15.90 -8.91 -9.68
C ILE A 304 -15.39 -8.71 -11.11
N LEU A 305 -14.96 -7.50 -11.46
CA LEU A 305 -14.52 -7.17 -12.81
C LEU A 305 -13.24 -7.91 -13.21
N GLY A 306 -12.17 -7.82 -12.40
CA GLY A 306 -10.87 -8.39 -12.75
C GLY A 306 -9.94 -8.66 -11.57
N GLY A 307 -10.27 -8.23 -10.34
CA GLY A 307 -9.43 -8.40 -9.17
C GLY A 307 -9.57 -9.74 -8.46
N GLY A 308 -10.66 -10.49 -8.72
CA GLY A 308 -10.97 -11.78 -8.08
C GLY A 308 -10.32 -13.00 -8.75
N GLY A 309 -9.35 -12.80 -9.64
CA GLY A 309 -8.69 -13.89 -10.34
C GLY A 309 -9.68 -14.71 -11.21
N PHE A 310 -9.71 -16.02 -11.04
CA PHE A 310 -10.52 -16.92 -11.88
C PHE A 310 -12.04 -16.68 -11.82
N VAL A 311 -12.55 -16.09 -10.76
CA VAL A 311 -13.99 -15.80 -10.62
C VAL A 311 -14.38 -14.45 -11.22
N SER A 312 -13.42 -13.70 -11.79
CA SER A 312 -13.68 -12.37 -12.36
C SER A 312 -14.17 -12.43 -13.80
N ARG A 313 -14.98 -11.43 -14.21
CA ARG A 313 -15.52 -11.34 -15.58
C ARG A 313 -14.45 -11.28 -16.65
N LEU A 314 -13.39 -10.50 -16.43
CA LEU A 314 -12.29 -10.40 -17.39
C LEU A 314 -11.63 -11.76 -17.63
N THR A 315 -11.33 -12.51 -16.56
CA THR A 315 -10.73 -13.84 -16.70
C THR A 315 -11.68 -14.78 -17.41
N HIS A 316 -12.96 -14.80 -17.03
CA HIS A 316 -13.96 -15.65 -17.65
C HIS A 316 -14.12 -15.37 -19.16
N GLU A 317 -14.27 -14.09 -19.54
CA GLU A 317 -14.55 -13.72 -20.93
C GLU A 317 -13.32 -13.83 -21.85
N VAL A 318 -12.13 -13.45 -21.37
CA VAL A 318 -10.93 -13.35 -22.22
C VAL A 318 -10.11 -14.65 -22.18
N ARG A 319 -9.98 -15.25 -20.98
CA ARG A 319 -9.18 -16.45 -20.78
C ARG A 319 -10.00 -17.73 -20.96
N GLU A 320 -11.03 -17.94 -20.14
CA GLU A 320 -11.73 -19.23 -20.08
C GLU A 320 -12.56 -19.50 -21.33
N LYS A 321 -13.37 -18.54 -21.75
CA LYS A 321 -14.23 -18.73 -22.93
C LYS A 321 -13.48 -18.70 -24.26
N ARG A 322 -12.37 -17.95 -24.35
CA ARG A 322 -11.72 -17.66 -25.66
C ARG A 322 -10.27 -18.05 -25.76
N GLY A 323 -9.61 -18.37 -24.64
CA GLY A 323 -8.21 -18.78 -24.64
C GLY A 323 -7.23 -17.70 -25.14
N LEU A 324 -7.62 -16.42 -25.09
CA LEU A 324 -6.82 -15.32 -25.66
C LEU A 324 -5.66 -14.88 -24.80
N THR A 325 -5.64 -15.23 -23.52
CA THR A 325 -4.59 -14.87 -22.58
C THR A 325 -4.37 -15.95 -21.53
N TYR A 326 -3.16 -16.02 -21.00
CA TYR A 326 -2.89 -16.81 -19.78
C TYR A 326 -3.39 -16.11 -18.52
N GLY A 327 -3.38 -14.77 -18.50
CA GLY A 327 -3.85 -13.98 -17.37
C GLY A 327 -4.28 -12.57 -17.79
N ILE A 328 -5.39 -12.14 -17.21
CA ILE A 328 -5.91 -10.78 -17.32
C ILE A 328 -6.44 -10.38 -15.94
N SER A 329 -6.21 -9.13 -15.55
CA SER A 329 -6.72 -8.60 -14.30
C SER A 329 -7.04 -7.11 -14.42
N SER A 330 -7.82 -6.59 -13.48
CA SER A 330 -7.99 -5.16 -13.27
C SER A 330 -7.65 -4.76 -11.84
N SER A 331 -7.18 -3.54 -11.66
CA SER A 331 -6.85 -2.98 -10.36
C SER A 331 -7.07 -1.48 -10.31
N PHE A 332 -7.40 -0.96 -9.12
CA PHE A 332 -7.28 0.43 -8.75
C PHE A 332 -6.07 0.61 -7.83
N SER A 333 -5.37 1.72 -7.97
CA SER A 333 -4.20 2.07 -7.15
C SER A 333 -4.41 3.43 -6.47
N PRO A 334 -5.43 3.59 -5.59
CA PRO A 334 -5.77 4.87 -4.99
C PRO A 334 -4.67 5.36 -4.04
N GLY A 335 -4.26 6.63 -4.21
CA GLY A 335 -3.31 7.34 -3.35
C GLY A 335 -3.93 8.59 -2.73
N LEU A 336 -3.11 9.54 -2.30
CA LEU A 336 -3.58 10.87 -1.88
C LEU A 336 -4.22 11.62 -3.05
N HIS A 337 -3.75 11.38 -4.27
CA HIS A 337 -4.38 11.81 -5.52
C HIS A 337 -4.99 10.61 -6.25
N ALA A 338 -5.73 10.86 -7.33
CA ALA A 338 -6.34 9.80 -8.11
C ALA A 338 -5.25 8.90 -8.73
N GLY A 339 -5.11 7.71 -8.18
CA GLY A 339 -4.28 6.68 -8.78
C GLY A 339 -4.96 6.04 -10.00
N SER A 340 -4.26 5.16 -10.71
CA SER A 340 -4.82 4.58 -11.94
C SER A 340 -5.87 3.48 -11.68
N PHE A 341 -6.83 3.39 -12.60
CA PHE A 341 -7.51 2.13 -12.93
C PHE A 341 -6.77 1.50 -14.11
N THR A 342 -6.42 0.23 -13.98
CA THR A 342 -5.62 -0.46 -14.99
C THR A 342 -6.19 -1.85 -15.25
N VAL A 343 -6.41 -2.20 -16.53
CA VAL A 343 -6.57 -3.58 -17.01
C VAL A 343 -5.27 -3.98 -17.68
N GLY A 344 -4.69 -5.09 -17.24
CA GLY A 344 -3.45 -5.63 -17.79
C GLY A 344 -3.62 -7.06 -18.30
N LEU A 345 -3.07 -7.35 -19.48
CA LEU A 345 -3.02 -8.70 -20.04
C LEU A 345 -1.79 -8.91 -20.92
N GLN A 346 -1.49 -10.18 -21.15
CA GLN A 346 -0.52 -10.63 -22.14
C GLN A 346 -1.21 -11.61 -23.06
N THR A 347 -0.92 -11.54 -24.37
CA THR A 347 -1.55 -12.39 -25.39
C THR A 347 -0.58 -12.69 -26.52
N ARG A 348 -0.94 -13.59 -27.40
CA ARG A 348 -0.19 -13.80 -28.65
C ARG A 348 -0.29 -12.56 -29.54
N PRO A 349 0.77 -12.19 -30.26
CA PRO A 349 0.77 -11.00 -31.12
C PRO A 349 -0.38 -10.98 -32.15
N ASP A 350 -0.69 -12.12 -32.77
CA ASP A 350 -1.77 -12.29 -33.76
C ASP A 350 -3.20 -12.20 -33.16
N GLN A 351 -3.35 -12.29 -31.85
CA GLN A 351 -4.64 -12.22 -31.14
C GLN A 351 -4.86 -10.90 -30.41
N THR A 352 -3.89 -9.98 -30.44
CA THR A 352 -3.89 -8.77 -29.64
C THR A 352 -5.13 -7.90 -29.88
N ALA A 353 -5.49 -7.65 -31.14
CA ALA A 353 -6.65 -6.81 -31.49
C ALA A 353 -7.95 -7.37 -30.91
N GLN A 354 -8.15 -8.70 -31.01
CA GLN A 354 -9.31 -9.38 -30.47
C GLN A 354 -9.34 -9.33 -28.93
N ALA A 355 -8.22 -9.58 -28.28
CA ALA A 355 -8.12 -9.54 -26.82
C ALA A 355 -8.42 -8.14 -26.26
N VAL A 356 -7.88 -7.09 -26.88
CA VAL A 356 -8.13 -5.68 -26.53
C VAL A 356 -9.61 -5.34 -26.72
N GLN A 357 -10.19 -5.70 -27.86
CA GLN A 357 -11.61 -5.43 -28.14
C GLN A 357 -12.52 -6.04 -27.07
N ILE A 358 -12.28 -7.31 -26.72
CA ILE A 358 -13.10 -8.03 -25.74
C ILE A 358 -12.88 -7.45 -24.33
N ALA A 359 -11.64 -7.19 -23.94
CA ALA A 359 -11.35 -6.58 -22.62
C ALA A 359 -12.06 -5.22 -22.48
N ARG A 360 -11.97 -4.35 -23.48
CA ARG A 360 -12.69 -3.07 -23.51
C ARG A 360 -14.20 -3.24 -23.45
N GLN A 361 -14.76 -4.25 -24.16
CA GLN A 361 -16.19 -4.52 -24.13
C GLN A 361 -16.65 -4.97 -22.74
N VAL A 362 -15.92 -5.87 -22.08
CA VAL A 362 -16.22 -6.32 -20.70
C VAL A 362 -16.24 -5.12 -19.73
N VAL A 363 -15.26 -4.20 -19.85
CA VAL A 363 -15.24 -3.00 -19.01
C VAL A 363 -16.44 -2.09 -19.30
N ARG A 364 -16.78 -1.84 -20.58
CA ARG A 364 -17.97 -1.04 -20.96
C ARG A 364 -19.26 -1.66 -20.41
N ASP A 365 -19.43 -2.95 -20.59
CA ASP A 365 -20.63 -3.67 -20.14
C ASP A 365 -20.77 -3.64 -18.62
N PHE A 366 -19.63 -3.74 -17.91
CA PHE A 366 -19.62 -3.66 -16.45
C PHE A 366 -19.97 -2.25 -15.95
N VAL A 367 -19.45 -1.20 -16.58
CA VAL A 367 -19.78 0.18 -16.23
C VAL A 367 -21.25 0.48 -16.52
N ALA A 368 -21.78 0.01 -17.62
CA ALA A 368 -23.18 0.23 -18.03
C ALA A 368 -24.19 -0.59 -17.21
N GLY A 369 -23.90 -1.87 -16.99
CA GLY A 369 -24.84 -2.84 -16.39
C GLY A 369 -24.64 -3.07 -14.89
N GLY A 370 -23.41 -2.95 -14.42
CA GLY A 370 -23.03 -3.38 -13.07
C GLY A 370 -22.89 -4.92 -12.95
N PRO A 371 -22.64 -5.42 -11.75
CA PRO A 371 -22.63 -6.86 -11.47
C PRO A 371 -24.05 -7.42 -11.30
N THR A 372 -24.19 -8.74 -11.29
CA THR A 372 -25.37 -9.45 -10.84
C THR A 372 -25.37 -9.62 -9.33
N GLU A 373 -26.52 -9.89 -8.72
CA GLU A 373 -26.63 -10.21 -7.27
C GLU A 373 -25.81 -11.45 -6.89
N ALA A 374 -25.74 -12.45 -7.77
CA ALA A 374 -24.95 -13.65 -7.54
C ALA A 374 -23.45 -13.36 -7.49
N GLU A 375 -22.94 -12.53 -8.42
CA GLU A 375 -21.53 -12.10 -8.41
C GLU A 375 -21.22 -11.25 -7.18
N LEU A 376 -22.12 -10.34 -6.81
CA LEU A 376 -21.97 -9.51 -5.61
C LEU A 376 -21.90 -10.38 -4.35
N LYS A 377 -22.81 -11.34 -4.20
CA LYS A 377 -22.81 -12.28 -3.07
C LYS A 377 -21.49 -13.05 -2.98
N ALA A 378 -21.05 -13.64 -4.08
CA ALA A 378 -19.80 -14.41 -4.11
C ALA A 378 -18.57 -13.54 -3.79
N ALA A 379 -18.53 -12.29 -4.27
CA ALA A 379 -17.48 -11.35 -3.96
C ALA A 379 -17.44 -10.98 -2.48
N LYS A 380 -18.61 -10.67 -1.87
CA LYS A 380 -18.74 -10.39 -0.43
C LYS A 380 -18.29 -11.59 0.41
N ASP A 381 -18.79 -12.80 0.11
CA ASP A 381 -18.42 -14.01 0.84
C ASP A 381 -16.92 -14.23 0.86
N ASN A 382 -16.22 -13.99 -0.26
CA ASN A 382 -14.77 -14.14 -0.35
C ASN A 382 -14.02 -13.00 0.39
N LEU A 383 -14.41 -11.76 0.17
CA LEU A 383 -13.73 -10.60 0.76
C LEU A 383 -13.88 -10.58 2.28
N ILE A 384 -15.08 -10.89 2.80
CA ILE A 384 -15.37 -10.94 4.23
C ILE A 384 -14.70 -12.17 4.86
N GLY A 385 -14.86 -13.36 4.25
CA GLY A 385 -14.25 -14.58 4.76
C GLY A 385 -12.71 -14.55 4.75
N GLY A 386 -12.12 -13.85 3.78
CA GLY A 386 -10.67 -13.68 3.68
C GLY A 386 -10.10 -12.55 4.52
N PHE A 387 -10.93 -11.73 5.20
CA PHE A 387 -10.46 -10.54 5.89
C PHE A 387 -9.45 -10.84 7.01
N ALA A 388 -9.68 -11.88 7.79
CA ALA A 388 -8.77 -12.29 8.86
C ALA A 388 -7.32 -12.52 8.37
N LEU A 389 -7.15 -13.03 7.14
CA LEU A 389 -5.83 -13.25 6.53
C LEU A 389 -5.10 -11.95 6.16
N ARG A 390 -5.78 -10.81 6.20
CA ARG A 390 -5.17 -9.48 5.95
C ARG A 390 -4.54 -8.85 7.19
N ILE A 391 -4.81 -9.41 8.37
CA ILE A 391 -4.42 -8.88 9.68
C ILE A 391 -3.85 -9.97 10.61
N ASP A 392 -3.46 -11.12 10.06
CA ASP A 392 -3.04 -12.33 10.82
C ASP A 392 -1.60 -12.27 11.34
N SER A 393 -0.88 -11.20 11.12
CA SER A 393 0.49 -10.99 11.62
C SER A 393 0.76 -9.52 11.92
N ASN A 394 1.72 -9.27 12.83
CA ASN A 394 2.12 -7.89 13.16
C ASN A 394 2.48 -7.08 11.91
N ARG A 395 3.21 -7.67 10.96
CA ARG A 395 3.58 -6.98 9.70
C ARG A 395 2.37 -6.58 8.86
N LYS A 396 1.40 -7.46 8.69
CA LYS A 396 0.17 -7.17 7.94
C LYS A 396 -0.69 -6.13 8.67
N LEU A 397 -0.81 -6.29 9.99
CA LEU A 397 -1.54 -5.36 10.83
C LEU A 397 -0.88 -3.97 10.82
N LEU A 398 0.46 -3.90 10.89
CA LEU A 398 1.21 -2.65 10.77
C LEU A 398 0.95 -1.95 9.44
N GLY A 399 0.98 -2.68 8.32
CA GLY A 399 0.69 -2.10 6.99
C GLY A 399 -0.72 -1.51 6.91
N ASN A 400 -1.72 -2.16 7.51
CA ASN A 400 -3.07 -1.62 7.61
C ASN A 400 -3.13 -0.39 8.54
N LEU A 401 -2.49 -0.44 9.71
CA LEU A 401 -2.43 0.67 10.66
C LEU A 401 -1.76 1.90 10.05
N ALA A 402 -0.62 1.71 9.35
CA ALA A 402 0.05 2.78 8.61
C ALA A 402 -0.82 3.35 7.48
N GLY A 403 -1.63 2.51 6.84
CA GLY A 403 -2.64 2.95 5.86
C GLY A 403 -3.74 3.80 6.50
N ILE A 404 -4.22 3.42 7.68
CA ILE A 404 -5.19 4.19 8.48
C ILE A 404 -4.59 5.55 8.87
N ALA A 405 -3.40 5.54 9.44
CA ALA A 405 -2.68 6.73 9.86
C ALA A 405 -2.41 7.69 8.70
N TRP A 406 -1.97 7.15 7.54
CA TRP A 406 -1.58 7.96 6.39
C TRP A 406 -2.76 8.64 5.70
N ASN A 407 -3.90 7.96 5.66
CA ASN A 407 -5.09 8.45 4.95
C ASN A 407 -6.15 9.04 5.89
N ASP A 408 -5.81 9.29 7.15
CA ASP A 408 -6.72 9.82 8.18
C ASP A 408 -8.05 9.06 8.25
N LEU A 409 -7.99 7.72 8.15
CA LEU A 409 -9.17 6.86 8.24
C LEU A 409 -9.64 6.71 9.69
N PRO A 410 -10.91 6.38 9.92
CA PRO A 410 -11.44 6.12 11.27
C PRO A 410 -10.61 5.05 12.00
N LEU A 411 -10.41 5.20 13.31
CA LEU A 411 -9.62 4.25 14.09
C LEU A 411 -10.25 2.86 14.18
N ASP A 412 -11.57 2.76 14.03
CA ASP A 412 -12.35 1.53 13.96
C ASP A 412 -12.45 0.94 12.53
N TYR A 413 -11.63 1.46 11.59
CA TYR A 413 -11.68 1.07 10.19
C TYR A 413 -11.56 -0.45 9.97
N LEU A 414 -10.68 -1.13 10.74
CA LEU A 414 -10.52 -2.57 10.63
C LEU A 414 -11.72 -3.33 11.20
N ASP A 415 -12.32 -2.84 12.27
CA ASP A 415 -13.50 -3.45 12.89
C ASP A 415 -14.76 -3.30 12.02
N THR A 416 -14.84 -2.20 11.28
CA THR A 416 -15.99 -1.88 10.43
C THR A 416 -15.82 -2.31 8.97
N TRP A 417 -14.63 -2.71 8.53
CA TRP A 417 -14.31 -3.01 7.13
C TRP A 417 -15.24 -4.05 6.51
N THR A 418 -15.45 -5.17 7.19
CA THR A 418 -16.35 -6.24 6.71
C THR A 418 -17.81 -5.78 6.64
N GLN A 419 -18.24 -4.95 7.58
CA GLN A 419 -19.57 -4.35 7.58
C GLN A 419 -19.75 -3.36 6.41
N GLN A 420 -18.71 -2.59 6.07
CA GLN A 420 -18.75 -1.70 4.90
C GLN A 420 -18.84 -2.49 3.59
N VAL A 421 -18.10 -3.60 3.47
CA VAL A 421 -18.23 -4.51 2.32
C VAL A 421 -19.64 -5.10 2.25
N GLU A 422 -20.20 -5.52 3.39
CA GLU A 422 -21.54 -6.12 3.46
C GLU A 422 -22.65 -5.15 3.01
N LYS A 423 -22.52 -3.86 3.30
CA LYS A 423 -23.50 -2.83 2.92
C LYS A 423 -23.52 -2.53 1.42
N VAL A 424 -22.46 -2.85 0.66
CA VAL A 424 -22.39 -2.53 -0.77
C VAL A 424 -23.50 -3.24 -1.55
N THR A 425 -24.21 -2.50 -2.37
CA THR A 425 -25.26 -3.03 -3.27
C THR A 425 -24.82 -3.04 -4.74
N VAL A 426 -25.53 -3.76 -5.58
CA VAL A 426 -25.35 -3.70 -7.05
C VAL A 426 -25.53 -2.28 -7.56
N ALA A 427 -26.50 -1.55 -7.02
CA ALA A 427 -26.75 -0.15 -7.41
C ALA A 427 -25.59 0.77 -7.05
N ASP A 428 -24.96 0.59 -5.87
CA ASP A 428 -23.80 1.36 -5.45
C ASP A 428 -22.61 1.12 -6.37
N ILE A 429 -22.33 -0.15 -6.71
CA ILE A 429 -21.24 -0.51 -7.64
C ILE A 429 -21.47 0.13 -9.00
N LYS A 430 -22.68 -0.07 -9.57
CA LYS A 430 -23.03 0.50 -10.88
C LYS A 430 -22.86 2.02 -10.89
N ALA A 431 -23.37 2.71 -9.87
CA ALA A 431 -23.29 4.15 -9.75
C ALA A 431 -21.85 4.64 -9.57
N ALA A 432 -21.04 3.97 -8.73
CA ALA A 432 -19.65 4.32 -8.51
C ALA A 432 -18.80 4.13 -9.78
N PHE A 433 -18.95 3.01 -10.48
CA PHE A 433 -18.24 2.75 -11.73
C PHE A 433 -18.62 3.76 -12.82
N ALA A 434 -19.91 4.10 -12.97
CA ALA A 434 -20.36 5.12 -13.91
C ALA A 434 -19.82 6.52 -13.61
N ARG A 435 -19.63 6.87 -12.32
CA ARG A 435 -19.02 8.15 -11.93
C ARG A 435 -17.51 8.21 -12.18
N LYS A 436 -16.81 7.10 -11.96
CA LYS A 436 -15.35 7.08 -11.92
C LYS A 436 -14.68 6.59 -13.20
N LEU A 437 -15.35 5.79 -14.00
CA LEU A 437 -14.76 5.25 -15.23
C LEU A 437 -15.45 5.79 -16.47
N GLN A 438 -14.62 6.14 -17.46
CA GLN A 438 -15.03 6.60 -18.78
C GLN A 438 -14.36 5.69 -19.84
N PRO A 439 -14.91 4.48 -20.10
CA PRO A 439 -14.26 3.48 -20.96
C PRO A 439 -13.88 4.00 -22.34
N ASP A 440 -14.67 4.93 -22.88
CA ASP A 440 -14.43 5.51 -24.20
C ASP A 440 -13.33 6.58 -24.24
N LYS A 441 -12.76 6.91 -23.05
CA LYS A 441 -11.62 7.84 -22.94
C LYS A 441 -10.34 7.19 -22.45
N MET A 442 -10.36 5.87 -22.20
CA MET A 442 -9.19 5.17 -21.66
C MET A 442 -8.02 5.15 -22.63
N VAL A 443 -6.83 5.25 -22.08
CA VAL A 443 -5.56 4.96 -22.76
C VAL A 443 -5.47 3.46 -23.00
N THR A 444 -4.99 3.07 -24.16
CA THR A 444 -4.54 1.70 -24.44
C THR A 444 -3.10 1.75 -24.93
N VAL A 445 -2.22 1.07 -24.23
CA VAL A 445 -0.84 0.89 -24.67
C VAL A 445 -0.63 -0.58 -25.01
N ILE A 446 -0.07 -0.82 -26.18
CA ILE A 446 0.20 -2.16 -26.72
C ILE A 446 1.68 -2.24 -27.07
N LEU A 447 2.35 -3.28 -26.63
CA LEU A 447 3.75 -3.51 -26.93
C LEU A 447 3.92 -4.92 -27.52
N GLY A 448 4.63 -5.07 -28.62
CA GLY A 448 4.92 -6.37 -29.23
C GLY A 448 3.76 -6.98 -30.02
N ALA A 449 2.77 -6.18 -30.48
CA ALA A 449 1.73 -6.66 -31.41
C ALA A 449 2.31 -7.09 -32.76
N ALA A 450 1.62 -7.98 -33.43
CA ALA A 450 1.96 -8.32 -34.84
C ALA A 450 1.86 -7.05 -35.69
N LYS A 451 2.80 -6.92 -36.66
CA LYS A 451 2.79 -5.84 -37.65
C LYS A 451 1.65 -6.03 -38.65
#